data_f1d16d2b4cb450e35bd67414681fe3a0
#
_entry.id   f1d16d2b4cb450e35bd67414681fe3a0
#
_cell.length_a   1.000
_cell.length_b   1.000
_cell.length_c   1.000
_cell.angle_alpha   90.00
_cell.angle_beta   90.00
_cell.angle_gamma   90.00
#
_symmetry.space_group_name_H-M   'P 1'
#
loop_
_entity.id
_entity.type
_entity.pdbx_description
1 polymer ?
#
loop_
_entity_poly.entity_id
_entity_poly.type
_entity_poly.pdbx_seq_one_letter_code
_entity_poly.pdbx_strand_id
1 'polypeptide(L)'
;MDYSPPSSSVQGLLQVRILEFYSSPRLCQSVAMFPPASHLLSLLLVIDAGGTVPSPQGVPQGCYAAEEAGERTFRCSQAGLSAVPTSIPNDTRKLYLDANRLVSVPAGAFRHLPVLEELDLSHNILAHLSGAAFQGLAGTLRRLDLSANQLASVPVEAFVGLKIQVNLSANPWRCDCALQEVLRRVRLAPGTGTGIVCGPGARPDLVGQEFLPLVGEEELCGTGRGGARRSTDVALLVTMGGWLVLVVAYLAHYVWQNRDETRRPLKRAPVLPVRSEDSSTLSTMV
;
A
#
# COMPACT_ATOMS: atom_id res chain seq x y z
N MET A 1 -48.85 -1.55 -21.50
CA MET A 1 -47.98 -1.11 -22.62
C MET A 1 -46.69 -1.85 -22.47
N ASP A 2 -46.67 -2.94 -23.19
CA ASP A 2 -45.54 -3.89 -23.25
C ASP A 2 -44.40 -3.30 -24.08
N TYR A 3 -43.20 -3.47 -23.63
CA TYR A 3 -42.02 -3.39 -24.51
C TYR A 3 -40.97 -4.44 -24.10
N SER A 4 -40.94 -5.51 -24.87
CA SER A 4 -39.89 -6.53 -24.88
C SER A 4 -38.70 -6.06 -25.73
N PRO A 5 -37.45 -6.41 -25.37
CA PRO A 5 -36.27 -6.16 -26.20
C PRO A 5 -36.03 -7.34 -27.18
N PRO A 6 -35.45 -7.09 -28.35
CA PRO A 6 -35.11 -8.12 -29.30
C PRO A 6 -33.79 -8.78 -29.00
N SER A 7 -33.80 -10.11 -29.11
CA SER A 7 -32.66 -10.99 -29.20
C SER A 7 -31.89 -10.80 -30.51
N SER A 8 -30.57 -10.73 -30.49
CA SER A 8 -29.75 -11.10 -31.64
C SER A 8 -28.45 -11.76 -31.19
N SER A 9 -28.46 -13.03 -31.47
CA SER A 9 -27.30 -13.92 -31.49
C SER A 9 -26.34 -13.57 -32.63
N VAL A 10 -25.06 -13.44 -32.36
CA VAL A 10 -24.03 -13.56 -33.37
C VAL A 10 -22.99 -14.55 -32.86
N GLN A 11 -23.10 -15.79 -33.34
CA GLN A 11 -22.06 -16.79 -33.32
C GLN A 11 -21.01 -16.40 -34.37
N GLY A 12 -19.79 -16.07 -33.93
CA GLY A 12 -18.62 -15.91 -34.77
C GLY A 12 -17.72 -17.13 -34.63
N LEU A 13 -17.85 -18.05 -35.56
CA LEU A 13 -16.94 -19.18 -35.77
C LEU A 13 -15.55 -18.66 -36.18
N LEU A 14 -14.55 -18.90 -35.39
CA LEU A 14 -13.16 -18.81 -35.77
C LEU A 14 -12.72 -20.20 -36.31
N GLN A 15 -12.71 -20.33 -37.63
CA GLN A 15 -12.12 -21.49 -38.31
C GLN A 15 -10.60 -21.38 -38.27
N VAL A 16 -9.98 -22.33 -37.58
CA VAL A 16 -8.55 -22.60 -37.69
C VAL A 16 -8.30 -23.34 -39.01
N ARG A 17 -7.65 -22.68 -39.95
CA ARG A 17 -7.17 -23.31 -41.19
C ARG A 17 -5.93 -24.11 -40.88
N ILE A 18 -6.06 -25.41 -40.86
CA ILE A 18 -4.96 -26.37 -40.96
C ILE A 18 -4.61 -26.50 -42.46
N LEU A 19 -3.41 -26.06 -42.81
CA LEU A 19 -2.86 -26.32 -44.15
C LEU A 19 -2.25 -27.71 -44.17
N GLU A 20 -3.01 -28.63 -44.68
CA GLU A 20 -2.48 -29.94 -45.11
C GLU A 20 -1.71 -29.73 -46.42
N PHE A 21 -0.40 -29.99 -46.39
CA PHE A 21 0.39 -30.19 -47.60
C PHE A 21 0.29 -31.67 -48.02
N TYR A 22 -0.50 -31.91 -49.04
CA TYR A 22 -0.65 -33.20 -49.69
C TYR A 22 0.54 -33.48 -50.60
N SER A 23 1.12 -34.64 -50.37
CA SER A 23 2.18 -35.32 -51.17
C SER A 23 1.72 -35.63 -52.57
N SER A 24 2.61 -35.50 -53.52
CA SER A 24 2.54 -36.25 -54.75
C SER A 24 3.81 -37.04 -54.98
N PRO A 25 3.70 -38.32 -55.34
CA PRO A 25 4.85 -39.20 -55.53
C PRO A 25 5.29 -39.16 -57.00
N ARG A 26 6.57 -38.94 -57.26
CA ARG A 26 7.17 -39.35 -58.53
C ARG A 26 8.38 -40.22 -58.25
N LEU A 27 8.22 -41.49 -58.73
CA LEU A 27 9.27 -42.48 -58.91
C LEU A 27 10.47 -41.89 -59.63
N CYS A 28 11.65 -42.14 -59.13
CA CYS A 28 12.79 -42.42 -59.96
C CYS A 28 13.70 -43.44 -59.24
N GLN A 29 13.74 -44.62 -59.81
CA GLN A 29 14.69 -45.70 -59.47
C GLN A 29 16.09 -45.26 -59.82
N SER A 30 17.06 -45.47 -58.92
CA SER A 30 18.41 -45.83 -59.30
C SER A 30 19.23 -46.25 -58.07
N VAL A 31 19.60 -47.51 -58.11
CA VAL A 31 20.86 -48.18 -57.74
C VAL A 31 21.33 -48.02 -56.30
N ALA A 32 21.22 -49.12 -55.59
CA ALA A 32 21.86 -49.41 -54.33
C ALA A 32 23.38 -49.30 -54.39
N MET A 33 23.95 -48.57 -53.49
CA MET A 33 25.29 -48.78 -52.94
C MET A 33 25.21 -48.73 -51.41
N PHE A 34 25.24 -49.87 -50.76
CA PHE A 34 25.37 -50.04 -49.32
C PHE A 34 26.80 -49.63 -48.93
N PRO A 35 27.02 -48.64 -48.05
CA PRO A 35 28.31 -48.48 -47.40
C PRO A 35 28.50 -49.59 -46.32
N PRO A 36 29.75 -50.01 -46.06
CA PRO A 36 30.03 -51.12 -45.15
C PRO A 36 29.63 -50.77 -43.71
N ALA A 37 29.16 -51.79 -43.02
CA ALA A 37 28.54 -51.75 -41.66
C ALA A 37 29.39 -51.16 -40.51
N SER A 38 30.56 -50.66 -40.79
CA SER A 38 31.47 -50.08 -39.76
C SER A 38 31.15 -48.59 -39.36
N HIS A 39 30.31 -47.91 -40.17
CA HIS A 39 29.94 -46.50 -39.83
C HIS A 39 28.62 -46.35 -39.10
N LEU A 40 27.79 -47.41 -39.00
CA LEU A 40 26.53 -47.35 -38.22
C LEU A 40 26.75 -47.49 -36.70
N LEU A 41 27.87 -48.12 -36.28
CA LEU A 41 28.21 -48.16 -34.83
C LEU A 41 28.71 -46.83 -34.27
N SER A 42 29.28 -45.94 -35.10
CA SER A 42 29.73 -44.62 -34.66
C SER A 42 28.60 -43.63 -34.49
N LEU A 43 27.44 -43.81 -35.20
CA LEU A 43 26.30 -42.90 -35.05
C LEU A 43 25.42 -43.26 -33.82
N LEU A 44 25.46 -44.50 -33.35
CA LEU A 44 24.71 -44.89 -32.15
C LEU A 44 25.41 -44.54 -30.83
N LEU A 45 26.71 -44.24 -30.86
CA LEU A 45 27.46 -43.80 -29.67
C LEU A 45 27.43 -42.29 -29.41
N VAL A 46 26.84 -41.48 -30.31
CA VAL A 46 26.69 -40.04 -30.14
C VAL A 46 25.34 -39.65 -29.49
N ILE A 47 24.40 -40.60 -29.36
CA ILE A 47 23.05 -40.30 -28.83
C ILE A 47 22.99 -40.44 -27.31
N ASP A 48 24.03 -41.00 -26.66
CA ASP A 48 24.03 -41.21 -25.20
C ASP A 48 25.07 -40.40 -24.43
N ALA A 49 25.70 -39.45 -25.10
CA ALA A 49 26.32 -38.32 -24.42
C ALA A 49 25.27 -37.22 -24.27
N GLY A 50 24.33 -37.41 -23.35
CA GLY A 50 23.63 -36.35 -22.67
C GLY A 50 24.67 -35.47 -21.98
N GLY A 51 25.49 -34.82 -22.80
CA GLY A 51 26.34 -33.73 -22.36
C GLY A 51 25.43 -32.65 -21.81
N THR A 52 25.18 -32.69 -20.51
CA THR A 52 24.90 -31.47 -19.77
C THR A 52 26.01 -30.51 -20.17
N VAL A 53 25.67 -29.58 -21.07
CA VAL A 53 26.51 -28.41 -21.33
C VAL A 53 26.84 -27.89 -19.93
N PRO A 54 28.11 -27.84 -19.49
CA PRO A 54 28.41 -27.29 -18.20
C PRO A 54 27.90 -25.86 -18.24
N SER A 55 26.85 -25.60 -17.47
CA SER A 55 26.38 -24.25 -17.20
C SER A 55 27.63 -23.45 -16.79
N PRO A 56 27.87 -22.27 -17.34
CA PRO A 56 29.02 -21.44 -16.98
C PRO A 56 29.04 -21.40 -15.45
N GLN A 57 30.13 -21.86 -14.87
CA GLN A 57 30.27 -22.14 -13.44
C GLN A 57 29.84 -20.90 -12.66
N GLY A 58 28.70 -20.99 -11.98
CA GLY A 58 28.24 -19.97 -11.05
C GLY A 58 26.83 -19.42 -11.21
N VAL A 59 26.17 -19.56 -12.36
CA VAL A 59 24.80 -19.03 -12.53
C VAL A 59 23.77 -20.10 -12.07
N PRO A 60 22.85 -19.78 -11.13
CA PRO A 60 21.83 -20.72 -10.70
C PRO A 60 20.96 -21.17 -11.87
N GLN A 61 20.45 -22.40 -11.80
CA GLN A 61 19.52 -22.92 -12.79
C GLN A 61 18.29 -22.02 -12.88
N GLY A 62 17.83 -21.70 -14.09
CA GLY A 62 16.70 -20.81 -14.31
C GLY A 62 17.03 -19.31 -14.25
N CYS A 63 18.30 -18.95 -14.02
CA CYS A 63 18.76 -17.57 -14.10
C CYS A 63 19.52 -17.29 -15.40
N TYR A 64 19.37 -16.07 -15.92
CA TYR A 64 20.12 -15.63 -17.09
C TYR A 64 20.33 -14.13 -17.09
N ALA A 65 21.42 -13.68 -17.72
CA ALA A 65 21.67 -12.30 -18.01
C ALA A 65 21.05 -11.92 -19.35
N ALA A 66 20.46 -10.75 -19.43
CA ALA A 66 19.91 -10.15 -20.63
C ALA A 66 20.32 -8.67 -20.72
N GLU A 67 20.17 -8.10 -21.88
CA GLU A 67 20.29 -6.65 -22.08
C GLU A 67 18.96 -6.14 -22.63
N GLU A 68 18.30 -5.28 -21.86
CA GLU A 68 16.99 -4.73 -22.19
C GLU A 68 17.10 -3.20 -22.30
N ALA A 69 16.83 -2.67 -23.47
CA ALA A 69 16.94 -1.23 -23.76
C ALA A 69 18.32 -0.62 -23.39
N GLY A 70 19.40 -1.40 -23.57
CA GLY A 70 20.76 -0.98 -23.23
C GLY A 70 21.10 -1.08 -21.73
N GLU A 71 20.21 -1.69 -20.91
CA GLU A 71 20.43 -1.88 -19.50
C GLU A 71 20.68 -3.36 -19.17
N ARG A 72 21.69 -3.61 -18.36
CA ARG A 72 22.03 -4.97 -17.88
C ARG A 72 20.97 -5.48 -16.94
N THR A 73 20.27 -6.53 -17.34
CA THR A 73 19.21 -7.19 -16.59
C THR A 73 19.65 -8.61 -16.20
N PHE A 74 19.41 -9.01 -14.96
CA PHE A 74 19.60 -10.38 -14.51
C PHE A 74 18.26 -10.93 -14.02
N ARG A 75 17.78 -12.00 -14.69
CA ARG A 75 16.48 -12.59 -14.40
C ARG A 75 16.63 -13.98 -13.79
N CYS A 76 15.97 -14.18 -12.67
CA CYS A 76 15.80 -15.45 -11.98
C CYS A 76 14.32 -15.66 -11.61
N SER A 77 13.40 -15.18 -12.44
CA SER A 77 11.97 -15.34 -12.19
C SER A 77 11.59 -16.82 -12.25
N GLN A 78 10.82 -17.30 -11.26
CA GLN A 78 10.35 -18.69 -11.18
C GLN A 78 11.48 -19.75 -11.19
N ALA A 79 12.67 -19.39 -10.74
CA ALA A 79 13.84 -20.29 -10.72
C ALA A 79 13.85 -21.24 -9.50
N GLY A 80 12.84 -21.20 -8.64
CA GLY A 80 12.73 -22.05 -7.45
C GLY A 80 13.73 -21.70 -6.34
N LEU A 81 14.29 -20.50 -6.35
CA LEU A 81 15.30 -20.05 -5.40
C LEU A 81 14.75 -19.95 -3.98
N SER A 82 15.45 -20.50 -3.00
CA SER A 82 15.15 -20.36 -1.57
C SER A 82 16.00 -19.28 -0.86
N ALA A 83 17.05 -18.80 -1.51
CA ALA A 83 17.92 -17.74 -1.02
C ALA A 83 18.37 -16.84 -2.18
N VAL A 84 18.78 -15.62 -1.85
CA VAL A 84 19.34 -14.68 -2.83
C VAL A 84 20.65 -15.24 -3.38
N PRO A 85 20.81 -15.41 -4.70
CA PRO A 85 22.01 -15.94 -5.30
C PRO A 85 23.19 -14.97 -5.12
N THR A 86 24.38 -15.52 -4.91
CA THR A 86 25.61 -14.74 -4.76
C THR A 86 26.33 -14.46 -6.08
N SER A 87 25.95 -15.16 -7.14
CA SER A 87 26.59 -15.13 -8.47
C SER A 87 25.94 -14.15 -9.43
N ILE A 88 25.30 -13.08 -8.92
CA ILE A 88 24.72 -12.02 -9.73
C ILE A 88 25.86 -11.12 -10.24
N PRO A 89 25.91 -10.82 -11.57
CA PRO A 89 26.90 -9.90 -12.13
C PRO A 89 26.84 -8.52 -11.47
N ASN A 90 27.99 -7.93 -11.18
CA ASN A 90 28.09 -6.65 -10.46
C ASN A 90 27.66 -5.43 -11.31
N ASP A 91 27.55 -5.59 -12.61
CA ASP A 91 27.06 -4.60 -13.57
C ASP A 91 25.53 -4.64 -13.78
N THR A 92 24.81 -5.47 -13.01
CA THR A 92 23.37 -5.61 -13.07
C THR A 92 22.68 -4.31 -12.62
N ARG A 93 21.82 -3.75 -13.49
CA ARG A 93 20.98 -2.59 -13.18
C ARG A 93 19.56 -3.02 -12.78
N LYS A 94 19.04 -4.07 -13.40
CA LYS A 94 17.71 -4.62 -13.08
C LYS A 94 17.85 -6.06 -12.64
N LEU A 95 17.32 -6.37 -11.48
CA LEU A 95 17.36 -7.70 -10.89
C LEU A 95 15.95 -8.20 -10.61
N TYR A 96 15.57 -9.29 -11.25
CA TYR A 96 14.27 -9.93 -11.08
C TYR A 96 14.46 -11.26 -10.35
N LEU A 97 13.94 -11.34 -9.12
CA LEU A 97 13.92 -12.52 -8.27
C LEU A 97 12.47 -12.89 -7.91
N ASP A 98 11.53 -12.43 -8.71
CA ASP A 98 10.10 -12.65 -8.51
C ASP A 98 9.69 -14.12 -8.66
N ALA A 99 8.55 -14.45 -8.04
CA ALA A 99 7.94 -15.78 -8.12
C ALA A 99 8.89 -16.92 -7.72
N ASN A 100 9.65 -16.74 -6.65
CA ASN A 100 10.55 -17.71 -6.07
C ASN A 100 10.08 -18.16 -4.67
N ARG A 101 10.95 -18.79 -3.89
CA ARG A 101 10.67 -19.27 -2.53
C ARG A 101 11.57 -18.60 -1.49
N LEU A 102 11.89 -17.33 -1.70
CA LEU A 102 12.73 -16.56 -0.77
C LEU A 102 11.97 -16.33 0.54
N VAL A 103 12.56 -16.70 1.67
CA VAL A 103 11.95 -16.56 3.01
C VAL A 103 12.40 -15.27 3.68
N SER A 104 13.64 -14.84 3.43
CA SER A 104 14.23 -13.64 4.05
C SER A 104 15.25 -12.99 3.14
N VAL A 105 15.51 -11.70 3.40
CA VAL A 105 16.63 -10.95 2.79
C VAL A 105 17.63 -10.64 3.89
N PRO A 106 18.83 -11.23 3.85
CA PRO A 106 19.86 -11.00 4.85
C PRO A 106 20.53 -9.63 4.71
N ALA A 107 21.31 -9.24 5.71
CA ALA A 107 22.07 -8.00 5.69
C ALA A 107 23.05 -7.96 4.52
N GLY A 108 23.04 -6.87 3.76
CA GLY A 108 23.96 -6.63 2.64
C GLY A 108 23.84 -7.62 1.49
N ALA A 109 22.68 -8.27 1.32
CA ALA A 109 22.45 -9.25 0.25
C ALA A 109 22.82 -8.73 -1.14
N PHE A 110 22.64 -7.45 -1.38
CA PHE A 110 22.85 -6.80 -2.68
C PHE A 110 24.01 -5.80 -2.70
N ARG A 111 24.84 -5.74 -1.66
CA ARG A 111 25.92 -4.74 -1.56
C ARG A 111 26.99 -4.84 -2.65
N HIS A 112 27.07 -5.99 -3.32
CA HIS A 112 27.99 -6.23 -4.44
C HIS A 112 27.44 -5.74 -5.78
N LEU A 113 26.28 -5.09 -5.80
CA LEU A 113 25.58 -4.57 -6.98
C LEU A 113 25.57 -3.03 -6.96
N PRO A 114 26.69 -2.37 -7.22
CA PRO A 114 26.84 -0.92 -7.03
C PRO A 114 26.02 -0.06 -7.99
N VAL A 115 25.48 -0.65 -9.06
CA VAL A 115 24.69 0.04 -10.10
C VAL A 115 23.24 -0.40 -10.16
N LEU A 116 22.75 -1.17 -9.16
CA LEU A 116 21.41 -1.70 -9.14
C LEU A 116 20.38 -0.56 -8.99
N GLU A 117 19.44 -0.47 -9.95
CA GLU A 117 18.40 0.55 -10.01
C GLU A 117 17.00 -0.02 -9.75
N GLU A 118 16.77 -1.26 -10.16
CA GLU A 118 15.48 -1.93 -10.02
C GLU A 118 15.65 -3.32 -9.42
N LEU A 119 14.87 -3.60 -8.38
CA LEU A 119 14.87 -4.87 -7.68
C LEU A 119 13.44 -5.37 -7.51
N ASP A 120 13.15 -6.52 -8.10
CA ASP A 120 11.87 -7.21 -7.96
C ASP A 120 12.03 -8.45 -7.09
N LEU A 121 11.37 -8.45 -5.94
CA LEU A 121 11.27 -9.53 -4.96
C LEU A 121 9.82 -9.99 -4.77
N SER A 122 8.93 -9.59 -5.67
CA SER A 122 7.50 -9.87 -5.56
C SER A 122 7.20 -11.38 -5.66
N HIS A 123 6.02 -11.78 -5.22
CA HIS A 123 5.56 -13.18 -5.32
C HIS A 123 6.53 -14.20 -4.71
N ASN A 124 7.08 -13.89 -3.54
CA ASN A 124 7.91 -14.79 -2.74
C ASN A 124 7.19 -15.15 -1.42
N ILE A 125 7.90 -15.78 -0.51
CA ILE A 125 7.41 -16.09 0.83
C ILE A 125 8.21 -15.33 1.91
N LEU A 126 8.62 -14.08 1.58
CA LEU A 126 9.40 -13.25 2.48
C LEU A 126 8.59 -12.91 3.73
N ALA A 127 9.03 -13.42 4.87
CA ALA A 127 8.47 -13.11 6.18
C ALA A 127 9.31 -12.08 6.94
N HIS A 128 10.61 -11.99 6.62
CA HIS A 128 11.57 -11.15 7.33
C HIS A 128 12.54 -10.44 6.39
N LEU A 129 12.78 -9.15 6.68
CA LEU A 129 13.85 -8.35 6.09
C LEU A 129 14.86 -7.98 7.19
N SER A 130 16.15 -8.08 6.89
CA SER A 130 17.17 -7.50 7.77
C SER A 130 17.12 -5.97 7.73
N GLY A 131 17.39 -5.28 8.84
CA GLY A 131 17.53 -3.82 8.87
C GLY A 131 18.63 -3.27 7.94
N ALA A 132 19.57 -4.12 7.53
CA ALA A 132 20.63 -3.81 6.57
C ALA A 132 20.45 -4.53 5.21
N ALA A 133 19.24 -5.01 4.88
CA ALA A 133 18.97 -5.78 3.66
C ALA A 133 19.40 -5.04 2.38
N PHE A 134 19.12 -3.75 2.30
CA PHE A 134 19.39 -2.91 1.14
C PHE A 134 20.62 -1.99 1.36
N GLN A 135 21.51 -2.36 2.29
CA GLN A 135 22.72 -1.61 2.55
C GLN A 135 23.59 -1.50 1.29
N GLY A 136 24.04 -0.28 1.00
CA GLY A 136 24.86 0.02 -0.19
C GLY A 136 24.06 0.47 -1.41
N LEU A 137 22.71 0.38 -1.40
CA LEU A 137 21.86 0.72 -2.52
C LEU A 137 21.24 2.14 -2.44
N ALA A 138 21.49 2.90 -1.38
CA ALA A 138 20.83 4.19 -1.11
C ALA A 138 21.02 5.23 -2.23
N GLY A 139 22.12 5.17 -2.98
CA GLY A 139 22.40 6.09 -4.08
C GLY A 139 21.89 5.66 -5.44
N THR A 140 21.64 4.38 -5.64
CA THR A 140 21.38 3.78 -6.96
C THR A 140 19.98 3.22 -7.10
N LEU A 141 19.46 2.51 -6.12
CA LEU A 141 18.14 1.90 -6.20
C LEU A 141 17.05 2.97 -6.40
N ARG A 142 16.16 2.73 -7.35
CA ARG A 142 15.03 3.60 -7.73
C ARG A 142 13.69 2.90 -7.54
N ARG A 143 13.61 1.62 -7.86
CA ARG A 143 12.40 0.81 -7.76
C ARG A 143 12.64 -0.45 -6.96
N LEU A 144 11.71 -0.76 -6.05
CA LEU A 144 11.71 -1.97 -5.23
C LEU A 144 10.30 -2.55 -5.20
N ASP A 145 10.15 -3.78 -5.66
CA ASP A 145 8.88 -4.51 -5.53
C ASP A 145 9.01 -5.58 -4.43
N LEU A 146 8.17 -5.47 -3.41
CA LEU A 146 8.04 -6.41 -2.29
C LEU A 146 6.61 -6.96 -2.20
N SER A 147 5.79 -6.76 -3.23
CA SER A 147 4.39 -7.17 -3.22
C SER A 147 4.22 -8.67 -3.18
N ALA A 148 3.03 -9.11 -2.78
CA ALA A 148 2.64 -10.52 -2.74
C ALA A 148 3.66 -11.39 -1.99
N ASN A 149 3.98 -10.99 -0.76
CA ASN A 149 4.86 -11.70 0.17
C ASN A 149 4.15 -11.99 1.51
N GLN A 150 4.89 -12.39 2.52
CA GLN A 150 4.36 -12.68 3.86
C GLN A 150 4.88 -11.70 4.92
N LEU A 151 5.18 -10.46 4.51
CA LEU A 151 5.69 -9.43 5.40
C LEU A 151 4.58 -8.92 6.32
N ALA A 152 4.69 -9.19 7.62
CA ALA A 152 3.81 -8.63 8.63
C ALA A 152 4.32 -7.26 9.15
N SER A 153 5.62 -7.05 9.15
CA SER A 153 6.28 -5.77 9.47
C SER A 153 7.60 -5.66 8.74
N VAL A 154 8.13 -4.44 8.67
CA VAL A 154 9.43 -4.16 8.05
C VAL A 154 10.26 -3.29 8.98
N PRO A 155 11.58 -3.55 9.08
CA PRO A 155 12.47 -2.71 9.86
C PRO A 155 12.65 -1.34 9.17
N VAL A 156 12.45 -0.26 9.91
CA VAL A 156 12.61 1.11 9.41
C VAL A 156 14.03 1.34 8.89
N GLU A 157 14.99 0.72 9.51
CA GLU A 157 16.43 0.81 9.20
C GLU A 157 16.75 0.36 7.78
N ALA A 158 16.02 -0.62 7.25
CA ALA A 158 16.22 -1.11 5.88
C ALA A 158 15.93 -0.05 4.80
N PHE A 159 15.12 0.97 5.14
CA PHE A 159 14.70 2.01 4.22
C PHE A 159 15.38 3.37 4.47
N VAL A 160 16.30 3.44 5.43
CA VAL A 160 17.01 4.69 5.74
C VAL A 160 17.87 5.12 4.55
N GLY A 161 17.68 6.37 4.11
CA GLY A 161 18.42 6.97 3.01
C GLY A 161 17.99 6.52 1.61
N LEU A 162 17.03 5.59 1.49
CA LEU A 162 16.49 5.17 0.20
C LEU A 162 15.49 6.22 -0.32
N LYS A 163 15.71 6.68 -1.54
CA LYS A 163 14.78 7.58 -2.28
C LYS A 163 14.14 6.81 -3.42
N ILE A 164 13.35 5.80 -3.07
CA ILE A 164 12.81 4.80 -3.99
C ILE A 164 11.30 4.91 -4.16
N GLN A 165 10.81 4.36 -5.27
CA GLN A 165 9.43 3.92 -5.41
C GLN A 165 9.34 2.47 -4.94
N VAL A 166 8.39 2.19 -4.05
CA VAL A 166 8.22 0.85 -3.49
C VAL A 166 6.78 0.36 -3.68
N ASN A 167 6.65 -0.91 -3.98
CA ASN A 167 5.39 -1.63 -3.96
C ASN A 167 5.37 -2.56 -2.72
N LEU A 168 4.43 -2.32 -1.81
CA LEU A 168 4.24 -3.06 -0.57
C LEU A 168 2.88 -3.78 -0.52
N SER A 169 2.16 -3.80 -1.64
CA SER A 169 0.81 -4.37 -1.71
C SER A 169 0.78 -5.88 -1.44
N ALA A 170 -0.39 -6.40 -1.13
CA ALA A 170 -0.63 -7.84 -0.96
C ALA A 170 0.34 -8.52 0.05
N ASN A 171 0.56 -7.90 1.19
CA ASN A 171 1.27 -8.47 2.34
C ASN A 171 0.35 -8.45 3.57
N PRO A 172 0.52 -9.38 4.54
CA PRO A 172 -0.32 -9.46 5.74
C PRO A 172 0.14 -8.45 6.82
N TRP A 173 0.07 -7.15 6.55
CA TRP A 173 0.60 -6.10 7.39
C TRP A 173 -0.03 -6.05 8.78
N ARG A 174 0.78 -5.87 9.83
CA ARG A 174 0.29 -5.56 11.17
C ARG A 174 -0.19 -4.13 11.33
N CYS A 175 0.06 -3.27 10.34
CA CYS A 175 -0.30 -1.86 10.37
C CYS A 175 0.20 -1.17 11.64
N ASP A 176 1.48 -1.36 11.94
CA ASP A 176 2.16 -0.83 13.09
C ASP A 176 2.92 0.47 12.79
N CYS A 177 3.52 1.03 13.82
CA CYS A 177 4.30 2.25 13.71
C CYS A 177 5.51 2.13 12.79
N ALA A 178 6.10 0.94 12.68
CA ALA A 178 7.24 0.72 11.79
C ALA A 178 6.81 0.87 10.32
N LEU A 179 5.68 0.30 9.94
CA LEU A 179 5.12 0.46 8.61
C LEU A 179 4.76 1.93 8.33
N GLN A 180 4.11 2.62 9.28
CA GLN A 180 3.79 4.05 9.13
C GLN A 180 5.04 4.90 8.88
N GLU A 181 6.11 4.66 9.62
CA GLU A 181 7.36 5.39 9.48
C GLU A 181 8.06 5.09 8.14
N VAL A 182 8.00 3.85 7.65
CA VAL A 182 8.51 3.48 6.32
C VAL A 182 7.72 4.22 5.23
N LEU A 183 6.39 4.25 5.31
CA LEU A 183 5.54 4.93 4.31
C LEU A 183 5.77 6.44 4.26
N ARG A 184 6.22 7.05 5.36
CA ARG A 184 6.62 8.47 5.37
C ARG A 184 7.94 8.74 4.63
N ARG A 185 8.80 7.73 4.52
CA ARG A 185 10.16 7.85 3.96
C ARG A 185 10.24 7.49 2.50
N VAL A 186 9.40 6.57 2.06
CA VAL A 186 9.40 6.05 0.69
C VAL A 186 8.25 6.64 -0.14
N ARG A 187 8.35 6.51 -1.45
CA ARG A 187 7.23 6.80 -2.36
C ARG A 187 6.60 5.48 -2.77
N LEU A 188 5.30 5.38 -2.66
CA LEU A 188 4.61 4.22 -3.19
C LEU A 188 4.62 4.25 -4.72
N ALA A 189 4.73 3.08 -5.34
CA ALA A 189 4.56 2.94 -6.77
C ALA A 189 3.13 3.33 -7.17
N PRO A 190 2.92 3.95 -8.32
CA PRO A 190 1.59 4.39 -8.74
C PRO A 190 0.57 3.25 -8.73
N GLY A 191 -0.59 3.48 -8.14
CA GLY A 191 -1.69 2.52 -8.07
C GLY A 191 -1.55 1.38 -7.05
N THR A 192 -0.47 1.35 -6.25
CA THR A 192 -0.25 0.25 -5.28
C THR A 192 -0.70 0.59 -3.86
N GLY A 193 -1.13 1.83 -3.61
CA GLY A 193 -1.52 2.30 -2.28
C GLY A 193 -2.71 1.55 -1.68
N THR A 194 -3.74 1.30 -2.48
CA THR A 194 -4.94 0.57 -2.07
C THR A 194 -4.69 -0.90 -1.73
N GLY A 195 -3.55 -1.45 -2.13
CA GLY A 195 -3.16 -2.84 -1.84
C GLY A 195 -2.46 -3.04 -0.49
N ILE A 196 -2.27 -1.98 0.32
CA ILE A 196 -1.70 -2.08 1.66
C ILE A 196 -2.85 -2.24 2.66
N VAL A 197 -3.20 -3.50 2.93
CA VAL A 197 -4.32 -3.89 3.78
C VAL A 197 -3.81 -4.52 5.07
N CYS A 198 -4.46 -4.18 6.20
CA CYS A 198 -4.09 -4.70 7.50
C CYS A 198 -4.51 -6.16 7.64
N GLY A 199 -3.53 -7.03 7.87
CA GLY A 199 -3.70 -8.46 8.01
C GLY A 199 -4.17 -8.88 9.41
N PRO A 200 -4.32 -10.20 9.65
CA PRO A 200 -4.86 -10.73 10.90
C PRO A 200 -3.98 -10.48 12.13
N GLY A 201 -2.72 -10.11 11.94
CA GLY A 201 -1.81 -9.71 13.02
C GLY A 201 -1.90 -8.24 13.42
N ALA A 202 -2.75 -7.44 12.77
CA ALA A 202 -3.02 -6.05 13.14
C ALA A 202 -3.94 -5.96 14.37
N ARG A 203 -4.12 -4.74 14.88
CA ARG A 203 -5.16 -4.49 15.88
C ARG A 203 -6.54 -4.91 15.33
N PRO A 204 -7.43 -5.49 16.16
CA PRO A 204 -8.72 -6.02 15.69
C PRO A 204 -9.59 -5.02 14.94
N ASP A 205 -9.51 -3.74 15.33
CA ASP A 205 -10.23 -2.62 14.70
C ASP A 205 -9.69 -2.25 13.32
N LEU A 206 -8.45 -2.65 12.98
CA LEU A 206 -7.80 -2.34 11.72
C LEU A 206 -7.83 -3.50 10.71
N VAL A 207 -8.11 -4.72 11.15
CA VAL A 207 -8.08 -5.91 10.28
C VAL A 207 -9.00 -5.74 9.08
N GLY A 208 -8.45 -5.94 7.88
CA GLY A 208 -9.18 -5.80 6.62
C GLY A 208 -9.32 -4.36 6.11
N GLN A 209 -8.83 -3.36 6.85
CA GLN A 209 -8.86 -1.97 6.40
C GLN A 209 -7.63 -1.61 5.57
N GLU A 210 -7.80 -0.69 4.63
CA GLU A 210 -6.68 -0.08 3.93
C GLU A 210 -5.91 0.85 4.87
N PHE A 211 -4.58 0.73 4.87
CA PHE A 211 -3.75 1.42 5.86
C PHE A 211 -3.48 2.89 5.51
N LEU A 212 -3.40 3.25 4.23
CA LEU A 212 -3.05 4.62 3.83
C LEU A 212 -4.04 5.70 4.30
N PRO A 213 -5.37 5.51 4.22
CA PRO A 213 -6.32 6.50 4.76
C PRO A 213 -6.13 6.71 6.27
N LEU A 214 -5.83 5.63 7.01
CA LEU A 214 -5.64 5.66 8.45
C LEU A 214 -4.39 6.46 8.88
N VAL A 215 -3.34 6.45 8.06
CA VAL A 215 -2.09 7.20 8.33
C VAL A 215 -2.32 8.71 8.25
N GLY A 216 -3.31 9.16 7.49
CA GLY A 216 -3.65 10.59 7.34
C GLY A 216 -4.53 11.13 8.46
N GLU A 217 -5.35 10.30 9.09
CA GLU A 217 -6.36 10.73 10.07
C GLU A 217 -5.91 10.55 11.53
N GLU A 218 -5.17 9.50 11.84
CA GLU A 218 -4.63 9.26 13.17
C GLU A 218 -3.13 8.99 13.14
N GLU A 219 -2.39 9.71 13.94
CA GLU A 219 -1.00 9.37 14.24
C GLU A 219 -0.99 8.12 15.13
N LEU A 220 -1.02 6.94 14.49
CA LEU A 220 -0.99 5.62 15.17
C LEU A 220 0.21 5.49 16.13
N CYS A 221 1.23 6.30 15.90
CA CYS A 221 2.50 6.30 16.61
C CYS A 221 2.71 7.58 17.39
N GLY A 222 1.67 8.18 17.89
CA GLY A 222 1.79 9.34 18.77
C GLY A 222 2.78 9.04 19.89
N THR A 223 3.94 9.66 19.81
CA THR A 223 4.88 9.73 20.91
C THR A 223 4.15 10.22 22.16
N GLY A 224 3.64 9.31 22.99
CA GLY A 224 3.20 9.58 24.37
C GLY A 224 2.25 10.76 24.62
N ARG A 225 1.84 11.52 23.61
CA ARG A 225 0.96 12.69 23.70
C ARG A 225 -0.54 12.39 23.68
N GLY A 226 -0.93 11.14 23.47
CA GLY A 226 -2.34 10.72 23.63
C GLY A 226 -2.86 10.92 25.05
N GLY A 227 -1.97 10.98 26.08
CA GLY A 227 -2.29 11.44 27.41
C GLY A 227 -2.53 12.96 27.50
N ALA A 228 -1.88 13.76 26.67
CA ALA A 228 -2.01 15.21 26.71
C ALA A 228 -3.33 15.72 26.11
N ARG A 229 -3.85 15.09 25.06
CA ARG A 229 -5.18 15.47 24.51
C ARG A 229 -6.30 15.14 25.50
N ARG A 230 -6.32 13.92 26.08
CA ARG A 230 -7.30 13.60 27.12
C ARG A 230 -7.14 14.50 28.36
N SER A 231 -5.91 14.85 28.74
CA SER A 231 -5.64 15.74 29.86
C SER A 231 -6.10 17.18 29.58
N THR A 232 -5.90 17.70 28.36
CA THR A 232 -6.41 19.03 27.96
C THR A 232 -7.93 19.06 27.88
N ASP A 233 -8.57 17.98 27.36
CA ASP A 233 -10.02 17.89 27.28
C ASP A 233 -10.63 17.82 28.69
N VAL A 234 -10.07 17.04 29.59
CA VAL A 234 -10.49 16.98 31.00
C VAL A 234 -10.24 18.30 31.72
N ALA A 235 -9.10 18.94 31.52
CA ALA A 235 -8.81 20.26 32.11
C ALA A 235 -9.80 21.31 31.59
N LEU A 236 -10.15 21.28 30.31
CA LEU A 236 -11.11 22.20 29.69
C LEU A 236 -12.53 21.95 30.23
N LEU A 237 -12.95 20.70 30.38
CA LEU A 237 -14.23 20.35 31.00
C LEU A 237 -14.31 20.77 32.47
N VAL A 238 -13.23 20.57 33.25
CA VAL A 238 -13.15 20.99 34.65
C VAL A 238 -13.20 22.52 34.78
N THR A 239 -12.48 23.24 33.94
CA THR A 239 -12.51 24.75 33.98
C THR A 239 -13.84 25.27 33.54
N MET A 240 -14.47 24.75 32.48
CA MET A 240 -15.81 25.17 32.05
C MET A 240 -16.87 24.80 33.07
N GLY A 241 -16.81 23.61 33.67
CA GLY A 241 -17.71 23.16 34.74
C GLY A 241 -17.56 24.04 35.99
N GLY A 242 -16.34 24.33 36.40
CA GLY A 242 -16.05 25.23 37.53
C GLY A 242 -16.58 26.66 37.31
N TRP A 243 -16.39 27.19 36.10
CA TRP A 243 -16.93 28.51 35.74
C TRP A 243 -18.47 28.51 35.76
N LEU A 244 -19.11 27.49 35.25
CA LEU A 244 -20.58 27.35 35.29
C LEU A 244 -21.11 27.33 36.72
N VAL A 245 -20.46 26.60 37.63
CA VAL A 245 -20.81 26.55 39.07
C VAL A 245 -20.70 27.95 39.70
N LEU A 246 -19.64 28.69 39.40
CA LEU A 246 -19.48 30.05 39.90
C LEU A 246 -20.57 31.01 39.39
N VAL A 247 -20.94 30.88 38.10
CA VAL A 247 -22.03 31.71 37.53
C VAL A 247 -23.36 31.38 38.19
N VAL A 248 -23.68 30.09 38.38
CA VAL A 248 -24.92 29.68 39.06
C VAL A 248 -24.94 30.13 40.52
N ALA A 249 -23.83 30.00 41.24
CA ALA A 249 -23.71 30.49 42.61
C ALA A 249 -23.87 32.03 42.71
N TYR A 250 -23.27 32.76 41.77
CA TYR A 250 -23.43 34.21 41.68
C TYR A 250 -24.89 34.59 41.42
N LEU A 251 -25.55 33.96 40.46
CA LEU A 251 -26.97 34.23 40.16
C LEU A 251 -27.88 33.90 41.36
N ALA A 252 -27.64 32.78 42.05
CA ALA A 252 -28.37 32.39 43.22
C ALA A 252 -28.19 33.41 44.35
N HIS A 253 -26.95 33.87 44.59
CA HIS A 253 -26.64 34.94 45.57
C HIS A 253 -27.29 36.26 45.17
N TYR A 254 -27.25 36.66 43.89
CA TYR A 254 -27.90 37.87 43.39
C TYR A 254 -29.41 37.83 43.58
N VAL A 255 -30.07 36.70 43.25
CA VAL A 255 -31.51 36.51 43.49
C VAL A 255 -31.84 36.54 44.98
N TRP A 256 -30.99 35.94 45.82
CA TRP A 256 -31.19 35.95 47.28
C TRP A 256 -31.05 37.37 47.87
N GLN A 257 -30.06 38.16 47.45
CA GLN A 257 -29.91 39.55 47.88
C GLN A 257 -31.05 40.43 47.38
N ASN A 258 -31.54 40.27 46.18
CA ASN A 258 -32.60 41.09 45.60
C ASN A 258 -34.02 40.61 46.00
N ARG A 259 -34.12 39.51 46.70
CA ARG A 259 -35.39 38.94 47.14
C ARG A 259 -36.14 39.89 48.10
N ASP A 260 -35.43 40.69 48.82
CA ASP A 260 -36.03 41.67 49.77
C ASP A 260 -36.51 42.92 49.07
N GLU A 261 -35.95 43.33 47.93
CA GLU A 261 -36.46 44.45 47.14
C GLU A 261 -37.77 44.12 46.41
N THR A 262 -37.92 42.85 45.95
CA THR A 262 -39.15 42.39 45.30
C THR A 262 -40.32 42.23 46.31
N ARG A 263 -40.01 42.18 47.62
CA ARG A 263 -41.03 42.10 48.68
C ARG A 263 -41.45 43.45 49.22
N ARG A 264 -40.83 44.55 48.77
CA ARG A 264 -41.31 45.91 49.16
C ARG A 264 -42.64 46.10 48.47
N PRO A 265 -43.78 46.27 49.25
CA PRO A 265 -45.05 46.58 48.61
C PRO A 265 -44.91 47.89 47.86
N LEU A 266 -45.39 47.94 46.64
CA LEU A 266 -45.53 49.17 45.86
C LEU A 266 -46.18 50.21 46.78
N LYS A 267 -45.40 51.18 47.25
CA LYS A 267 -45.95 52.37 47.93
C LYS A 267 -46.92 52.97 46.91
N ARG A 268 -48.20 53.00 47.28
CA ARG A 268 -49.26 53.69 46.52
C ARG A 268 -48.74 55.07 46.14
N ALA A 269 -48.71 55.27 44.84
CA ALA A 269 -48.45 56.63 44.32
C ALA A 269 -49.48 57.57 44.94
N PRO A 270 -49.09 58.80 45.44
CA PRO A 270 -50.03 59.72 45.95
C PRO A 270 -51.04 60.08 44.86
N VAL A 271 -52.35 59.93 45.18
CA VAL A 271 -53.44 60.32 44.32
C VAL A 271 -53.35 61.80 44.17
N LEU A 272 -53.07 62.35 43.00
CA LEU A 272 -53.14 63.76 42.69
C LEU A 272 -54.60 64.18 42.76
N PRO A 273 -54.96 65.31 43.43
CA PRO A 273 -56.33 65.80 43.51
C PRO A 273 -56.81 66.10 42.08
N VAL A 274 -57.96 65.61 41.76
CA VAL A 274 -58.68 65.96 40.52
C VAL A 274 -59.19 67.36 40.72
N ARG A 275 -58.63 68.33 40.01
CA ARG A 275 -59.13 69.66 39.87
C ARG A 275 -60.30 69.62 38.92
N SER A 276 -61.51 69.84 39.47
CA SER A 276 -62.72 70.13 38.73
C SER A 276 -62.55 71.50 38.16
N GLU A 277 -62.49 71.63 36.87
CA GLU A 277 -62.71 72.91 36.20
C GLU A 277 -63.94 72.78 35.32
N ASP A 278 -64.80 73.67 35.58
CA ASP A 278 -66.11 73.79 35.04
C ASP A 278 -66.22 74.01 33.52
N SER A 279 -67.31 73.56 33.10
CA SER A 279 -68.03 73.90 31.88
C SER A 279 -67.96 75.40 31.52
N SER A 280 -67.65 75.70 30.29
CA SER A 280 -68.55 76.54 29.50
C SER A 280 -67.89 77.02 28.19
N THR A 281 -68.82 76.94 27.19
CA THR A 281 -68.92 77.77 26.00
C THR A 281 -68.03 77.52 24.81
N LEU A 282 -68.56 76.89 23.83
CA LEU A 282 -69.28 77.42 22.70
C LEU A 282 -68.55 78.45 21.84
N SER A 283 -68.29 78.12 20.66
CA SER A 283 -68.64 78.89 19.43
C SER A 283 -67.58 78.67 18.35
N THR A 284 -67.97 78.01 17.31
CA THR A 284 -68.38 78.48 15.96
C THR A 284 -67.24 79.22 15.18
N MET A 285 -67.24 78.85 13.95
CA MET A 285 -66.77 79.50 12.69
C MET A 285 -65.34 79.04 12.24
N VAL A 286 -65.11 78.62 11.11
CA VAL A 286 -65.69 78.57 9.72
C VAL A 286 -65.04 77.45 9.02
#